data_1022d8a127232cd5f549488ce72245cd
#
_entry.id   1022d8a127232cd5f549488ce72245cd
#
_cell.length_a   1.000
_cell.length_b   1.000
_cell.length_c   1.000
_cell.angle_alpha   90.00
_cell.angle_beta   90.00
_cell.angle_gamma   90.00
#
_symmetry.space_group_name_H-M   'P 1'
#
loop_
_entity.id
_entity.type
_entity.pdbx_description
1 polymer ?
#
loop_
_entity_poly.entity_id
_entity_poly.type
_entity_poly.pdbx_seq_one_letter_code
_entity_poly.pdbx_strand_id
1 'polypeptide(L)'
;MTPERKSGRAPLLEILRAPSVAAYISANILLYVGLSLQVTTLAKQVYDITKRELDLGWLGLAEFLPIALLVFVTGTVADRYNRKRVSQLAMMGELASALLLAWYASTEPTGVFPIFMIAILYGSSRAFLAPSMRPIAAAIAPEGRLPQMIALYSTVWTSAG
;
A
#
# COMPACT_ATOMS: atom_id res chain seq x y z
N MET A 1 -13.98 41.09 23.47
CA MET A 1 -14.17 40.99 22.01
C MET A 1 -13.25 39.86 21.54
N THR A 2 -13.74 38.62 21.60
CA THR A 2 -13.02 37.42 21.23
C THR A 2 -13.10 37.28 19.71
N PRO A 3 -11.98 37.10 18.98
CA PRO A 3 -12.07 36.90 17.56
C PRO A 3 -12.68 35.50 17.31
N GLU A 4 -13.83 35.48 16.70
CA GLU A 4 -14.46 34.28 16.15
C GLU A 4 -13.45 33.54 15.26
N ARG A 5 -13.01 32.37 15.73
CA ARG A 5 -12.27 31.42 14.97
C ARG A 5 -13.20 30.91 13.84
N LYS A 6 -13.20 31.58 12.70
CA LYS A 6 -13.84 31.09 11.49
C LYS A 6 -13.23 29.71 11.17
N SER A 7 -13.85 28.68 11.70
CA SER A 7 -13.68 27.29 11.26
C SER A 7 -14.22 27.19 9.82
N GLY A 8 -13.53 27.85 8.91
CA GLY A 8 -13.83 27.76 7.50
C GLY A 8 -13.48 26.34 7.04
N ARG A 9 -14.48 25.51 6.91
CA ARG A 9 -14.43 24.33 6.05
C ARG A 9 -14.15 24.81 4.62
N ALA A 10 -12.88 25.11 4.32
CA ALA A 10 -12.50 25.27 2.93
C ALA A 10 -12.91 23.99 2.19
N PRO A 11 -13.56 24.09 1.03
CA PRO A 11 -14.03 22.92 0.33
C PRO A 11 -12.85 21.98 0.05
N LEU A 12 -13.06 20.66 0.21
CA LEU A 12 -12.06 19.62 -0.02
C LEU A 12 -11.34 19.80 -1.39
N LEU A 13 -12.04 20.38 -2.34
CA LEU A 13 -11.51 20.76 -3.65
C LEU A 13 -10.34 21.78 -3.60
N GLU A 14 -10.29 22.65 -2.62
CA GLU A 14 -9.17 23.59 -2.45
C GLU A 14 -7.88 22.90 -1.99
N ILE A 15 -8.02 21.86 -1.16
CA ILE A 15 -6.89 21.04 -0.70
C ILE A 15 -6.34 20.23 -1.85
N LEU A 16 -7.22 19.69 -2.70
CA LEU A 16 -6.85 18.92 -3.89
C LEU A 16 -6.18 19.78 -4.99
N ARG A 17 -6.35 21.11 -4.95
CA ARG A 17 -5.66 22.02 -5.90
C ARG A 17 -4.17 22.20 -5.59
N ALA A 18 -3.70 21.85 -4.39
CA ALA A 18 -2.29 21.85 -4.10
C ALA A 18 -1.60 20.69 -4.86
N PRO A 19 -0.63 20.97 -5.77
CA PRO A 19 -0.04 19.94 -6.63
C PRO A 19 0.57 18.76 -5.86
N SER A 20 1.17 19.03 -4.69
CA SER A 20 1.75 18.00 -3.82
C SER A 20 0.69 17.07 -3.23
N VAL A 21 -0.48 17.61 -2.85
CA VAL A 21 -1.59 16.82 -2.30
C VAL A 21 -2.25 16.01 -3.40
N ALA A 22 -2.52 16.60 -4.57
CA ALA A 22 -3.09 15.89 -5.70
C ALA A 22 -2.20 14.73 -6.15
N ALA A 23 -0.88 14.97 -6.29
CA ALA A 23 0.10 13.93 -6.64
C ALA A 23 0.14 12.80 -5.60
N TYR A 24 0.12 13.14 -4.31
CA TYR A 24 0.10 12.15 -3.24
C TYR A 24 -1.17 11.30 -3.26
N ILE A 25 -2.34 11.91 -3.42
CA ILE A 25 -3.62 11.18 -3.45
C ILE A 25 -3.72 10.30 -4.68
N SER A 26 -3.35 10.81 -5.87
CA SER A 26 -3.37 10.01 -7.09
C SER A 26 -2.40 8.83 -7.02
N ALA A 27 -1.20 9.02 -6.47
CA ALA A 27 -0.24 7.95 -6.23
C ALA A 27 -0.80 6.88 -5.27
N ASN A 28 -1.49 7.28 -4.20
CA ASN A 28 -2.12 6.33 -3.28
C ASN A 28 -3.27 5.56 -3.93
N ILE A 29 -4.10 6.20 -4.74
CA ILE A 29 -5.17 5.52 -5.48
C ILE A 29 -4.59 4.49 -6.45
N LEU A 30 -3.58 4.87 -7.24
CA LEU A 30 -2.91 3.98 -8.18
C LEU A 30 -2.24 2.80 -7.45
N LEU A 31 -1.55 3.08 -6.34
CA LEU A 31 -0.95 2.06 -5.51
C LEU A 31 -2.01 1.07 -5.01
N TYR A 32 -3.12 1.58 -4.49
CA TYR A 32 -4.19 0.74 -3.96
C TYR A 32 -4.81 -0.14 -5.04
N VAL A 33 -5.11 0.41 -6.22
CA VAL A 33 -5.60 -0.36 -7.36
C VAL A 33 -4.60 -1.44 -7.76
N GLY A 34 -3.30 -1.10 -7.80
CA GLY A 34 -2.24 -2.07 -8.09
C GLY A 34 -2.19 -3.20 -7.07
N LEU A 35 -2.25 -2.89 -5.77
CA LEU A 35 -2.29 -3.88 -4.69
C LEU A 35 -3.50 -4.81 -4.80
N SER A 36 -4.69 -4.26 -5.05
CA SER A 36 -5.93 -5.04 -5.18
C SER A 36 -5.88 -5.97 -6.39
N LEU A 37 -5.38 -5.50 -7.53
CA LEU A 37 -5.19 -6.31 -8.72
C LEU A 37 -4.18 -7.44 -8.46
N GLN A 38 -3.09 -7.17 -7.76
CA GLN A 38 -2.05 -8.16 -7.48
C GLN A 38 -2.55 -9.26 -6.56
N VAL A 39 -3.25 -8.93 -5.46
CA VAL A 39 -3.85 -9.93 -4.55
C VAL A 39 -4.83 -10.82 -5.31
N THR A 40 -5.71 -10.22 -6.11
CA THR A 40 -6.68 -10.97 -6.92
C THR A 40 -6.00 -11.88 -7.94
N THR A 41 -4.93 -11.40 -8.57
CA THR A 41 -4.18 -12.17 -9.57
C THR A 41 -3.43 -13.33 -8.93
N LEU A 42 -2.79 -13.12 -7.77
CA LEU A 42 -2.12 -14.18 -7.00
C LEU A 42 -3.11 -15.29 -6.64
N ALA A 43 -4.25 -14.92 -6.05
CA ALA A 43 -5.29 -15.87 -5.66
C ALA A 43 -5.83 -16.64 -6.87
N LYS A 44 -6.12 -15.93 -7.96
CA LYS A 44 -6.61 -16.54 -9.20
C LYS A 44 -5.61 -17.55 -9.76
N GLN A 45 -4.34 -17.22 -9.87
CA GLN A 45 -3.32 -18.10 -10.42
C GLN A 45 -3.12 -19.35 -9.57
N VAL A 46 -3.05 -19.20 -8.23
CA VAL A 46 -2.95 -20.35 -7.33
C VAL A 46 -4.15 -21.27 -7.53
N TYR A 47 -5.37 -20.72 -7.54
CA TYR A 47 -6.57 -21.53 -7.72
C TYR A 47 -6.64 -22.18 -9.11
N ASP A 48 -6.24 -21.49 -10.17
CA ASP A 48 -6.26 -22.03 -11.54
C ASP A 48 -5.32 -23.24 -11.69
N ILE A 49 -4.18 -23.24 -10.99
CA ILE A 49 -3.21 -24.34 -11.02
C ILE A 49 -3.64 -25.50 -10.13
N THR A 50 -4.08 -25.21 -8.89
CA THR A 50 -4.29 -26.25 -7.88
C THR A 50 -5.71 -26.76 -7.80
N LYS A 51 -6.70 -25.93 -8.17
CA LYS A 51 -8.15 -26.17 -7.98
C LYS A 51 -8.51 -26.52 -6.51
N ARG A 52 -7.70 -26.06 -5.55
CA ARG A 52 -7.86 -26.35 -4.12
C ARG A 52 -7.98 -25.06 -3.33
N GLU A 53 -9.09 -24.91 -2.62
CA GLU A 53 -9.35 -23.74 -1.78
C GLU A 53 -8.36 -23.60 -0.60
N LEU A 54 -7.86 -24.74 -0.09
CA LEU A 54 -6.87 -24.75 0.98
C LEU A 54 -5.57 -24.01 0.60
N ASP A 55 -5.18 -24.07 -0.67
CA ASP A 55 -3.96 -23.42 -1.15
C ASP A 55 -4.12 -21.87 -1.18
N LEU A 56 -5.35 -21.36 -1.27
CA LEU A 56 -5.64 -19.94 -1.05
C LEU A 56 -5.40 -19.53 0.40
N GLY A 57 -5.72 -20.41 1.35
CA GLY A 57 -5.41 -20.18 2.77
C GLY A 57 -3.89 -20.11 3.02
N TRP A 58 -3.12 -21.02 2.41
CA TRP A 58 -1.65 -20.98 2.47
C TRP A 58 -1.09 -19.74 1.79
N LEU A 59 -1.67 -19.29 0.67
CA LEU A 59 -1.28 -18.04 0.01
C LEU A 59 -1.48 -16.84 0.95
N GLY A 60 -2.66 -16.74 1.57
CA GLY A 60 -2.93 -15.69 2.55
C GLY A 60 -1.93 -15.71 3.72
N LEU A 61 -1.54 -16.90 4.19
CA LEU A 61 -0.51 -17.04 5.21
C LEU A 61 0.86 -16.57 4.70
N ALA A 62 1.22 -16.90 3.46
CA ALA A 62 2.49 -16.48 2.84
C ALA A 62 2.57 -14.96 2.67
N GLU A 63 1.46 -14.28 2.39
CA GLU A 63 1.39 -12.82 2.34
C GLU A 63 1.45 -12.19 3.73
N PHE A 64 0.71 -12.76 4.68
CA PHE A 64 0.56 -12.19 6.02
C PHE A 64 1.78 -12.42 6.91
N LEU A 65 2.43 -13.58 6.82
CA LEU A 65 3.53 -13.97 7.70
C LEU A 65 4.69 -12.96 7.69
N PRO A 66 5.18 -12.48 6.52
CA PRO A 66 6.18 -11.43 6.50
C PRO A 66 5.72 -10.14 7.19
N ILE A 67 4.46 -9.74 7.00
CA ILE A 67 3.91 -8.54 7.63
C ILE A 67 3.95 -8.70 9.16
N ALA A 68 3.48 -9.83 9.68
CA ALA A 68 3.44 -10.11 11.11
C ALA A 68 4.84 -10.17 11.75
N LEU A 69 5.81 -10.78 11.06
CA LEU A 69 7.19 -10.89 11.55
C LEU A 69 7.95 -9.56 11.46
N LEU A 70 7.74 -8.81 10.40
CA LEU A 70 8.46 -7.58 10.14
C LEU A 70 7.88 -6.37 10.89
N VAL A 71 6.67 -6.44 11.46
CA VAL A 71 6.03 -5.32 12.16
C VAL A 71 6.92 -4.73 13.26
N PHE A 72 7.64 -5.57 13.98
CA PHE A 72 8.58 -5.13 15.03
C PHE A 72 9.82 -4.42 14.49
N VAL A 73 10.21 -4.74 13.26
CA VAL A 73 11.40 -4.18 12.59
C VAL A 73 11.03 -2.93 11.80
N THR A 74 9.87 -2.91 11.17
CA THR A 74 9.44 -1.82 10.27
C THR A 74 9.31 -0.49 11.00
N GLY A 75 8.81 -0.47 12.24
CA GLY A 75 8.76 0.72 13.08
C GLY A 75 10.16 1.30 13.32
N THR A 76 11.09 0.47 13.77
CA THR A 76 12.48 0.87 14.05
C THR A 76 13.20 1.35 12.78
N VAL A 77 12.97 0.68 11.65
CA VAL A 77 13.56 1.07 10.35
C VAL A 77 12.98 2.40 9.87
N ALA A 78 11.67 2.60 9.98
CA ALA A 78 11.01 3.85 9.59
C ALA A 78 11.46 5.06 10.44
N ASP A 79 11.87 4.83 11.69
CA ASP A 79 12.36 5.87 12.59
C ASP A 79 13.86 6.18 12.40
N ARG A 80 14.69 5.18 12.08
CA ARG A 80 16.14 5.32 11.92
C ARG A 80 16.59 5.74 10.53
N TYR A 81 15.84 5.37 9.51
CA TYR A 81 16.20 5.63 8.10
C TYR A 81 15.33 6.70 7.47
N ASN A 82 15.81 7.25 6.37
CA ASN A 82 15.04 8.24 5.60
C ASN A 82 13.74 7.61 5.08
N ARG A 83 12.62 8.05 5.62
CA ARG A 83 11.26 7.54 5.32
C ARG A 83 10.95 7.51 3.82
N LYS A 84 11.45 8.52 3.07
CA LYS A 84 11.29 8.57 1.62
C LYS A 84 12.01 7.40 0.94
N ARG A 85 13.23 7.08 1.38
CA ARG A 85 13.98 5.94 0.82
C ARG A 85 13.34 4.61 1.18
N VAL A 86 12.86 4.45 2.41
CA VAL A 86 12.15 3.24 2.84
C VAL A 86 10.89 3.03 2.01
N SER A 87 10.06 4.07 1.83
CA SER A 87 8.85 3.96 0.99
C SER A 87 9.17 3.69 -0.49
N GLN A 88 10.23 4.30 -1.03
CA GLN A 88 10.66 4.03 -2.41
C GLN A 88 11.11 2.58 -2.59
N LEU A 89 11.91 2.04 -1.66
CA LEU A 89 12.34 0.63 -1.70
C LEU A 89 11.14 -0.33 -1.57
N ALA A 90 10.20 -0.03 -0.69
CA ALA A 90 8.97 -0.80 -0.55
C ALA A 90 8.14 -0.79 -1.86
N MET A 91 7.97 0.38 -2.49
CA MET A 91 7.29 0.48 -3.78
C MET A 91 8.03 -0.25 -4.92
N MET A 92 9.36 -0.23 -4.90
CA MET A 92 10.16 -1.02 -5.86
C MET A 92 9.97 -2.52 -5.65
N GLY A 93 9.87 -2.98 -4.40
CA GLY A 93 9.57 -4.37 -4.08
C GLY A 93 8.17 -4.79 -4.55
N GLU A 94 7.17 -3.92 -4.38
CA GLU A 94 5.82 -4.11 -4.93
C GLU A 94 5.83 -4.21 -6.45
N LEU A 95 6.50 -3.29 -7.12
CA LEU A 95 6.64 -3.30 -8.58
C LEU A 95 7.37 -4.58 -9.05
N ALA A 96 8.45 -4.95 -8.38
CA ALA A 96 9.19 -6.17 -8.70
C ALA A 96 8.32 -7.42 -8.55
N SER A 97 7.54 -7.52 -7.48
CA SER A 97 6.62 -8.65 -7.27
C SER A 97 5.54 -8.70 -8.35
N ALA A 98 4.98 -7.55 -8.76
CA ALA A 98 4.00 -7.47 -9.85
C ALA A 98 4.60 -7.89 -11.20
N LEU A 99 5.81 -7.43 -11.52
CA LEU A 99 6.51 -7.81 -12.76
C LEU A 99 6.88 -9.29 -12.78
N LEU A 100 7.37 -9.83 -11.66
CA LEU A 100 7.66 -11.26 -11.51
C LEU A 100 6.39 -12.11 -11.69
N LEU A 101 5.27 -11.67 -11.12
CA LEU A 101 3.99 -12.36 -11.27
C LEU A 101 3.52 -12.32 -12.72
N ALA A 102 3.58 -11.17 -13.38
CA ALA A 102 3.21 -11.02 -14.78
C ALA A 102 4.10 -11.86 -15.70
N TRP A 103 5.41 -11.86 -15.45
CA TRP A 103 6.35 -12.69 -16.18
C TRP A 103 6.05 -14.17 -15.98
N TYR A 104 5.87 -14.61 -14.72
CA TYR A 104 5.57 -16.01 -14.43
C TYR A 104 4.23 -16.44 -15.05
N ALA A 105 3.22 -15.59 -15.01
CA ALA A 105 1.93 -15.85 -15.63
C ALA A 105 2.03 -16.08 -17.16
N SER A 106 2.97 -15.41 -17.82
CA SER A 106 3.19 -15.55 -19.27
C SER A 106 3.90 -16.86 -19.68
N THR A 107 4.42 -17.62 -18.72
CA THR A 107 5.16 -18.89 -18.98
C THR A 107 4.26 -20.14 -18.92
N GLU A 108 2.93 -19.99 -18.86
CA GLU A 108 1.99 -21.09 -18.66
C GLU A 108 2.34 -21.92 -17.41
N PRO A 109 2.26 -21.34 -16.22
CA PRO A 109 2.80 -21.92 -15.01
C PRO A 109 2.07 -23.20 -14.60
N THR A 110 2.84 -24.24 -14.29
CA THR A 110 2.32 -25.52 -13.80
C THR A 110 2.55 -25.71 -12.29
N GLY A 111 3.37 -24.85 -11.68
CA GLY A 111 3.73 -24.94 -10.26
C GLY A 111 3.33 -23.70 -9.46
N VAL A 112 2.99 -23.90 -8.19
CA VAL A 112 2.60 -22.80 -7.29
C VAL A 112 3.75 -22.23 -6.48
N PHE A 113 4.85 -22.95 -6.34
CA PHE A 113 5.97 -22.52 -5.50
C PHE A 113 6.53 -21.12 -5.84
N PRO A 114 6.76 -20.76 -7.13
CA PRO A 114 7.18 -19.40 -7.46
C PRO A 114 6.16 -18.34 -7.06
N ILE A 115 4.86 -18.65 -7.15
CA ILE A 115 3.79 -17.72 -6.75
C ILE A 115 3.86 -17.44 -5.25
N PHE A 116 4.11 -18.46 -4.42
CA PHE A 116 4.31 -18.28 -2.97
C PHE A 116 5.54 -17.42 -2.65
N MET A 117 6.64 -17.59 -3.40
CA MET A 117 7.83 -16.74 -3.23
C MET A 117 7.53 -15.28 -3.59
N ILE A 118 6.78 -15.05 -4.66
CA ILE A 118 6.31 -13.71 -5.04
C ILE A 118 5.38 -13.13 -3.99
N ALA A 119 4.48 -13.94 -3.41
CA ALA A 119 3.58 -13.52 -2.32
C ALA A 119 4.35 -13.12 -1.05
N ILE A 120 5.42 -13.83 -0.70
CA ILE A 120 6.31 -13.46 0.42
C ILE A 120 7.02 -12.13 0.14
N LEU A 121 7.54 -11.93 -1.08
CA LEU A 121 8.14 -10.65 -1.48
C LEU A 121 7.13 -9.51 -1.41
N TYR A 122 5.93 -9.73 -1.92
CA TYR A 122 4.81 -8.79 -1.86
C TYR A 122 4.47 -8.43 -0.40
N GLY A 123 4.22 -9.40 0.47
CA GLY A 123 3.92 -9.18 1.88
C GLY A 123 5.05 -8.46 2.62
N SER A 124 6.33 -8.79 2.31
CA SER A 124 7.49 -8.12 2.88
C SER A 124 7.54 -6.65 2.48
N SER A 125 7.32 -6.32 1.22
CA SER A 125 7.30 -4.95 0.72
C SER A 125 6.17 -4.15 1.36
N ARG A 126 4.98 -4.72 1.46
CA ARG A 126 3.80 -4.13 2.07
C ARG A 126 3.99 -3.82 3.56
N ALA A 127 4.77 -4.64 4.30
CA ALA A 127 5.08 -4.41 5.70
C ALA A 127 5.77 -3.06 5.94
N PHE A 128 6.61 -2.60 5.01
CA PHE A 128 7.31 -1.31 5.11
C PHE A 128 6.51 -0.13 4.55
N LEU A 129 5.51 -0.37 3.71
CA LEU A 129 4.78 0.68 3.02
C LEU A 129 3.91 1.50 3.98
N ALA A 130 3.07 0.84 4.79
CA ALA A 130 2.13 1.50 5.68
C ALA A 130 2.80 2.43 6.71
N PRO A 131 3.85 2.02 7.45
CA PRO A 131 4.51 2.90 8.43
C PRO A 131 5.28 4.05 7.79
N SER A 132 5.76 3.90 6.54
CA SER A 132 6.52 4.95 5.86
C SER A 132 5.64 6.00 5.17
N MET A 133 4.41 5.65 4.76
CA MET A 133 3.51 6.54 4.03
C MET A 133 2.76 7.54 4.92
N ARG A 134 2.33 7.14 6.13
CA ARG A 134 1.58 8.00 7.06
C ARG A 134 2.30 9.31 7.41
N PRO A 135 3.59 9.30 7.75
CA PRO A 135 4.32 10.53 8.06
C PRO A 135 4.49 11.46 6.85
N ILE A 136 4.53 10.91 5.62
CA ILE A 136 4.60 11.71 4.40
C ILE A 136 3.31 12.53 4.24
N ALA A 137 2.14 11.91 4.47
CA ALA A 137 0.86 12.61 4.45
C ALA A 137 0.84 13.80 5.42
N ALA A 138 1.37 13.60 6.64
CA ALA A 138 1.46 14.67 7.63
C ALA A 138 2.41 15.80 7.22
N ALA A 139 3.53 15.47 6.56
CA ALA A 139 4.53 16.45 6.13
C ALA A 139 4.07 17.34 4.96
N ILE A 140 3.18 16.86 4.10
CA ILE A 140 2.65 17.62 2.96
C ILE A 140 1.30 18.29 3.25
N ALA A 141 0.72 18.04 4.44
CA ALA A 141 -0.54 18.66 4.83
C ALA A 141 -0.37 20.18 4.95
N PRO A 142 -1.23 21.01 4.32
CA PRO A 142 -1.24 22.45 4.53
C PRO A 142 -1.49 22.79 6.00
N GLU A 143 -0.94 23.92 6.47
CA GLU A 143 -1.07 24.35 7.88
C GLU A 143 -2.53 24.34 8.35
N GLY A 144 -2.79 23.69 9.48
CA GLY A 144 -4.12 23.57 10.10
C GLY A 144 -5.09 22.59 9.40
N ARG A 145 -4.69 21.89 8.32
CA ARG A 145 -5.56 20.99 7.54
C ARG A 145 -5.23 19.49 7.71
N LEU A 146 -4.38 19.15 8.67
CA LEU A 146 -4.00 17.76 8.95
C LEU A 146 -5.20 16.82 9.20
N PRO A 147 -6.26 17.21 9.96
CA PRO A 147 -7.41 16.34 10.15
C PRO A 147 -8.15 16.00 8.84
N GLN A 148 -8.21 16.95 7.92
CA GLN A 148 -8.86 16.78 6.62
C GLN A 148 -8.03 15.85 5.69
N MET A 149 -6.69 15.98 5.73
CA MET A 149 -5.79 15.07 5.03
C MET A 149 -5.91 13.63 5.54
N ILE A 150 -6.00 13.45 6.86
CA ILE A 150 -6.21 12.12 7.47
C ILE A 150 -7.57 11.56 7.05
N ALA A 151 -8.63 12.37 7.04
CA ALA A 151 -9.96 11.95 6.59
C ALA A 151 -9.95 11.53 5.12
N LEU A 152 -9.32 12.31 4.22
CA LEU A 152 -9.18 11.95 2.81
C LEU A 152 -8.41 10.64 2.62
N TYR A 153 -7.28 10.50 3.31
CA TYR A 153 -6.50 9.27 3.28
C TYR A 153 -7.33 8.06 3.75
N SER A 154 -8.05 8.20 4.86
CA SER A 154 -8.91 7.14 5.41
C SER A 154 -10.06 6.79 4.45
N THR A 155 -10.66 7.79 3.79
CA THR A 155 -11.74 7.55 2.82
C THR A 155 -11.23 6.75 1.62
N VAL A 156 -10.05 7.07 1.07
CA VAL A 156 -9.44 6.28 -0.02
C VAL A 156 -9.23 4.83 0.40
N TRP A 157 -8.74 4.61 1.63
CA TRP A 157 -8.52 3.26 2.15
C TRP A 157 -9.82 2.48 2.42
N THR A 158 -10.87 3.15 2.92
CA THR A 158 -12.12 2.49 3.31
C THR A 158 -13.06 2.26 2.12
N SER A 159 -13.02 3.14 1.11
CA SER A 159 -13.88 2.99 -0.08
C SER A 159 -13.35 2.01 -1.10
N ALA A 160 -12.15 1.53 -0.92
CA ALA A 160 -11.46 0.65 -1.85
C ALA A 160 -11.24 -0.77 -1.28
N GLY A 161 -11.63 -1.08 -0.06
CA GLY A 161 -11.68 -2.40 0.59
C GLY A 161 -13.09 -2.84 0.86
#